data_3b71d584d27524c788af7518c438248d
#
_entry.id   3b71d584d27524c788af7518c438248d
#
_cell.length_a   1.000
_cell.length_b   1.000
_cell.length_c   1.000
_cell.angle_alpha   90.00
_cell.angle_beta   90.00
_cell.angle_gamma   90.00
#
_symmetry.space_group_name_H-M   'P 1'
#
loop_
_entity.id
_entity.type
_entity.pdbx_description
1 polymer ?
#
loop_
_entity_poly.entity_id
_entity_poly.type
_entity_poly.pdbx_seq_one_letter_code
_entity_poly.pdbx_strand_id
1 'polypeptide(L)'
;LDTYLPKLIRAGKRVAICDQLEDPKKKREAIKGKKGLSAMDKMVKRGITELVTPGVAMSDNVLNYKENNFLAAVHFGKGSCGVSFLDISTGEFLTGEGTFDYVEKLLGSFQPKEVLFDRAKKQDFERYFGTRLCTFEMDDWVFTDQTARQKLLKHFGTKNLKGFGVDHLNNGVVAAGAILQYLEITQHTQINHITSLARIEEDKYVRMDRFTIRSLELIAPMNEDGSSLLNVIDNTITPMGGRMLRRWMVFPLKDEKPINERLDVVDYLFREPDFRECINEQFHRIGDLERIISKVAVGRVSPREVVQLKNALMAIQPVKTACLYAKSDTLKRIGEQLNLCESLRDRIEKEIQADPPQLVAKGNVIALGYNQELDDLRSIRDNGKQYLLEIQEKEVEQTGITSLKIGFNNVFGYYLEVRNTFK
;
A
#
# COMPACT_ATOMS: atom_id res chain seq x y z
N LEU A 1 -12.95 -12.48 7.05
CA LEU A 1 -12.00 -12.27 5.96
C LEU A 1 -10.57 -12.30 6.49
N ASP A 2 -10.24 -11.46 7.48
CA ASP A 2 -8.89 -11.23 8.02
C ASP A 2 -8.18 -12.48 8.56
N THR A 3 -8.94 -13.47 9.01
CA THR A 3 -8.37 -14.72 9.58
C THR A 3 -7.99 -15.74 8.50
N TYR A 4 -8.80 -15.84 7.42
CA TYR A 4 -8.64 -16.90 6.42
C TYR A 4 -7.90 -16.43 5.16
N LEU A 5 -8.06 -15.18 4.75
CA LEU A 5 -7.41 -14.63 3.57
C LEU A 5 -5.89 -14.80 3.62
N PRO A 6 -5.18 -14.44 4.72
CA PRO A 6 -3.74 -14.62 4.79
C PRO A 6 -3.29 -16.08 4.63
N LYS A 7 -4.03 -17.02 5.22
CA LYS A 7 -3.71 -18.46 5.13
C LYS A 7 -3.84 -18.97 3.70
N LEU A 8 -4.89 -18.56 3.00
CA LEU A 8 -5.14 -18.98 1.62
C LEU A 8 -4.09 -18.40 0.65
N ILE A 9 -3.78 -17.11 0.79
CA ILE A 9 -2.80 -16.44 -0.07
C ILE A 9 -1.39 -17.00 0.16
N ARG A 10 -0.97 -17.21 1.42
CA ARG A 10 0.32 -17.86 1.73
C ARG A 10 0.41 -19.29 1.22
N ALA A 11 -0.72 -19.98 1.10
CA ALA A 11 -0.81 -21.30 0.46
C ALA A 11 -0.86 -21.24 -1.09
N GLY A 12 -0.58 -20.07 -1.69
CA GLY A 12 -0.57 -19.88 -3.15
C GLY A 12 -1.96 -19.88 -3.80
N LYS A 13 -3.04 -19.73 -3.02
CA LYS A 13 -4.40 -19.71 -3.55
C LYS A 13 -4.81 -18.32 -3.98
N ARG A 14 -5.68 -18.25 -5.00
CA ARG A 14 -6.34 -17.02 -5.45
C ARG A 14 -7.70 -16.94 -4.81
N VAL A 15 -8.07 -15.77 -4.30
CA VAL A 15 -9.29 -15.55 -3.54
C VAL A 15 -10.08 -14.40 -4.17
N ALA A 16 -11.29 -14.70 -4.66
CA ALA A 16 -12.22 -13.68 -5.10
C ALA A 16 -13.02 -13.15 -3.90
N ILE A 17 -12.95 -11.85 -3.65
CA ILE A 17 -13.76 -11.16 -2.66
C ILE A 17 -15.03 -10.71 -3.36
N CYS A 18 -16.18 -11.11 -2.82
CA CYS A 18 -17.49 -10.81 -3.35
C CYS A 18 -18.29 -10.00 -2.33
N ASP A 19 -18.52 -8.72 -2.63
CA ASP A 19 -19.24 -7.81 -1.76
C ASP A 19 -20.64 -7.48 -2.29
N GLN A 20 -21.43 -6.86 -1.43
CA GLN A 20 -22.74 -6.31 -1.79
C GLN A 20 -22.53 -4.97 -2.51
N LEU A 21 -22.98 -4.87 -3.77
CA LEU A 21 -22.85 -3.67 -4.60
C LEU A 21 -23.96 -2.63 -4.33
N GLU A 22 -24.98 -3.01 -3.57
CA GLU A 22 -26.12 -2.16 -3.25
C GLU A 22 -26.34 -2.13 -1.72
N ASP A 23 -26.75 -0.96 -1.20
CA ASP A 23 -27.15 -0.84 0.21
C ASP A 23 -28.48 -1.58 0.45
N PRO A 24 -28.51 -2.60 1.34
CA PRO A 24 -29.72 -3.37 1.63
C PRO A 24 -30.89 -2.51 2.15
N LYS A 25 -30.61 -1.41 2.87
CA LYS A 25 -31.64 -0.49 3.40
C LYS A 25 -32.26 0.33 2.28
N LYS A 26 -31.45 0.96 1.45
CA LYS A 26 -31.92 1.72 0.28
C LYS A 26 -32.69 0.84 -0.70
N LYS A 27 -32.23 -0.40 -0.91
CA LYS A 27 -32.96 -1.35 -1.77
C LYS A 27 -34.32 -1.73 -1.18
N ARG A 28 -34.42 -2.02 0.12
CA ARG A 28 -35.69 -2.30 0.79
C ARG A 28 -36.67 -1.13 0.67
N GLU A 29 -36.19 0.08 0.83
CA GLU A 29 -36.99 1.30 0.66
C GLU A 29 -37.47 1.47 -0.79
N ALA A 30 -36.58 1.25 -1.76
CA ALA A 30 -36.89 1.37 -3.19
C ALA A 30 -37.93 0.35 -3.70
N ILE A 31 -38.05 -0.81 -3.04
CA ILE A 31 -39.01 -1.87 -3.40
C ILE A 31 -40.25 -1.86 -2.53
N LYS A 32 -40.31 -1.04 -1.45
CA LYS A 32 -41.43 -0.93 -0.54
C LYS A 32 -42.67 -0.45 -1.30
N GLY A 33 -43.72 -1.27 -1.31
CA GLY A 33 -44.99 -0.96 -2.01
C GLY A 33 -45.06 -1.39 -3.48
N LYS A 34 -43.98 -1.87 -4.10
CA LYS A 34 -44.03 -2.43 -5.47
C LYS A 34 -44.58 -3.85 -5.46
N LYS A 35 -45.70 -4.07 -6.17
CA LYS A 35 -46.32 -5.41 -6.36
C LYS A 35 -45.67 -6.09 -7.56
N GLY A 36 -45.58 -7.42 -7.56
CA GLY A 36 -45.12 -8.22 -8.72
C GLY A 36 -43.60 -8.39 -8.85
N LEU A 37 -42.80 -8.02 -7.84
CA LEU A 37 -41.36 -8.23 -7.85
C LEU A 37 -40.97 -9.71 -7.64
N SER A 38 -40.11 -10.22 -8.50
CA SER A 38 -39.53 -11.56 -8.39
C SER A 38 -38.64 -11.68 -7.14
N ALA A 39 -38.30 -12.91 -6.74
CA ALA A 39 -37.34 -13.16 -5.69
C ALA A 39 -35.96 -12.54 -6.02
N MET A 40 -35.56 -12.55 -7.30
CA MET A 40 -34.32 -11.94 -7.78
C MET A 40 -34.31 -10.42 -7.62
N ASP A 41 -35.41 -9.72 -7.88
CA ASP A 41 -35.50 -8.27 -7.73
C ASP A 41 -35.36 -7.81 -6.27
N LYS A 42 -35.68 -8.69 -5.33
CA LYS A 42 -35.55 -8.45 -3.87
C LYS A 42 -34.16 -8.75 -3.34
N MET A 43 -33.33 -9.52 -4.07
CA MET A 43 -31.97 -9.83 -3.65
C MET A 43 -31.03 -8.65 -3.88
N VAL A 44 -30.17 -8.38 -2.93
CA VAL A 44 -29.10 -7.39 -3.06
C VAL A 44 -28.08 -7.92 -4.07
N LYS A 45 -27.74 -7.10 -5.07
CA LYS A 45 -26.70 -7.47 -6.04
C LYS A 45 -25.36 -7.64 -5.36
N ARG A 46 -24.68 -8.71 -5.71
CA ARG A 46 -23.31 -9.01 -5.30
C ARG A 46 -22.42 -9.10 -6.52
N GLY A 47 -21.16 -8.75 -6.37
CA GLY A 47 -20.16 -8.85 -7.42
C GLY A 47 -18.77 -9.02 -6.85
N ILE A 48 -17.88 -9.51 -7.69
CA ILE A 48 -16.45 -9.60 -7.33
C ILE A 48 -15.91 -8.18 -7.34
N THR A 49 -15.42 -7.73 -6.17
CA THR A 49 -14.84 -6.41 -5.97
C THR A 49 -13.32 -6.44 -6.01
N GLU A 50 -12.73 -7.60 -5.75
CA GLU A 50 -11.29 -7.78 -5.76
C GLU A 50 -10.93 -9.26 -5.96
N LEU A 51 -9.89 -9.52 -6.74
CA LEU A 51 -9.25 -10.82 -6.83
C LEU A 51 -7.88 -10.74 -6.19
N VAL A 52 -7.75 -11.25 -4.97
CA VAL A 52 -6.48 -11.27 -4.23
C VAL A 52 -5.69 -12.51 -4.63
N THR A 53 -4.44 -12.30 -5.06
CA THR A 53 -3.51 -13.36 -5.42
C THR A 53 -2.18 -13.15 -4.68
N PRO A 54 -1.28 -14.13 -4.66
CA PRO A 54 0.01 -13.97 -3.98
C PRO A 54 0.81 -12.74 -4.42
N GLY A 55 0.79 -12.41 -5.72
CA GLY A 55 1.55 -11.30 -6.29
C GLY A 55 0.92 -9.91 -6.11
N VAL A 56 -0.40 -9.82 -5.85
CA VAL A 56 -1.12 -8.54 -5.73
C VAL A 56 -1.74 -8.29 -4.36
N ALA A 57 -1.26 -8.99 -3.33
CA ALA A 57 -1.72 -8.78 -1.97
C ALA A 57 -1.25 -7.41 -1.44
N MET A 58 -2.16 -6.66 -0.80
CA MET A 58 -1.89 -5.35 -0.18
C MET A 58 -2.16 -5.32 1.33
N SER A 59 -2.76 -6.37 1.88
CA SER A 59 -3.11 -6.44 3.30
C SER A 59 -1.88 -6.73 4.15
N ASP A 60 -1.65 -5.94 5.21
CA ASP A 60 -0.53 -6.14 6.15
C ASP A 60 -0.55 -7.53 6.80
N ASN A 61 -1.73 -8.12 6.99
CA ASN A 61 -1.88 -9.47 7.55
C ASN A 61 -1.32 -10.56 6.62
N VAL A 62 -1.20 -10.27 5.33
CA VAL A 62 -0.64 -11.18 4.31
C VAL A 62 0.85 -10.93 4.12
N LEU A 63 1.23 -9.65 4.06
CA LEU A 63 2.58 -9.21 3.73
C LEU A 63 3.55 -9.40 4.89
N ASN A 64 4.82 -9.70 4.55
CA ASN A 64 5.93 -9.53 5.47
C ASN A 64 6.39 -8.06 5.39
N TYR A 65 6.53 -7.38 6.54
CA TYR A 65 6.84 -5.95 6.58
C TYR A 65 8.26 -5.61 6.08
N LYS A 66 9.24 -6.51 6.24
CA LYS A 66 10.62 -6.33 5.75
C LYS A 66 10.90 -6.98 4.38
N GLU A 67 9.88 -7.47 3.68
CA GLU A 67 10.02 -8.07 2.35
C GLU A 67 9.14 -7.36 1.33
N ASN A 68 9.63 -7.29 0.09
CA ASN A 68 8.81 -6.91 -1.04
C ASN A 68 7.87 -8.06 -1.44
N ASN A 69 6.72 -7.71 -1.99
CA ASN A 69 5.73 -8.66 -2.52
C ASN A 69 5.65 -8.54 -4.04
N PHE A 70 6.67 -9.02 -4.73
CA PHE A 70 6.74 -8.86 -6.17
C PHE A 70 5.79 -9.78 -6.94
N LEU A 71 5.01 -9.18 -7.82
CA LEU A 71 4.43 -9.80 -9.00
C LEU A 71 5.44 -9.65 -10.13
N ALA A 72 5.75 -10.72 -10.86
CA ALA A 72 6.59 -10.65 -12.04
C ALA A 72 5.82 -11.01 -13.31
N ALA A 73 6.30 -10.54 -14.46
CA ALA A 73 5.88 -11.03 -15.77
C ALA A 73 7.12 -11.32 -16.61
N VAL A 74 7.05 -12.38 -17.42
CA VAL A 74 8.11 -12.81 -18.33
C VAL A 74 7.57 -12.84 -19.75
N HIS A 75 8.29 -12.20 -20.68
CA HIS A 75 7.99 -12.23 -22.10
C HIS A 75 9.13 -12.84 -22.90
N PHE A 76 8.79 -13.82 -23.74
CA PHE A 76 9.73 -14.55 -24.59
C PHE A 76 9.86 -13.88 -25.97
N GLY A 77 10.94 -13.16 -26.21
CA GLY A 77 11.27 -12.58 -27.50
C GLY A 77 12.13 -13.49 -28.38
N LYS A 78 12.51 -13.01 -29.56
CA LYS A 78 13.42 -13.72 -30.47
C LYS A 78 14.86 -13.60 -29.96
N GLY A 79 15.32 -14.65 -29.24
CA GLY A 79 16.70 -14.73 -28.73
C GLY A 79 16.98 -13.94 -27.45
N SER A 80 16.01 -13.23 -26.91
CA SER A 80 16.07 -12.52 -25.63
C SER A 80 14.78 -12.69 -24.85
N CYS A 81 14.82 -12.37 -23.57
CA CYS A 81 13.68 -12.46 -22.66
C CYS A 81 13.54 -11.16 -21.89
N GLY A 82 12.31 -10.66 -21.79
CA GLY A 82 11.97 -9.51 -20.96
C GLY A 82 11.38 -9.96 -19.64
N VAL A 83 11.67 -9.21 -18.59
CA VAL A 83 11.07 -9.42 -17.26
C VAL A 83 10.73 -8.10 -16.62
N SER A 84 9.61 -8.06 -15.91
CA SER A 84 9.24 -6.94 -15.07
C SER A 84 8.79 -7.43 -13.70
N PHE A 85 9.02 -6.59 -12.69
CA PHE A 85 8.65 -6.84 -11.29
C PHE A 85 7.88 -5.63 -10.76
N LEU A 86 6.74 -5.89 -10.14
CA LEU A 86 5.95 -4.86 -9.46
C LEU A 86 5.62 -5.30 -8.03
N ASP A 87 5.96 -4.46 -7.08
CA ASP A 87 5.39 -4.54 -5.72
C ASP A 87 4.27 -3.52 -5.59
N ILE A 88 3.02 -3.96 -5.72
CA ILE A 88 1.85 -3.09 -5.62
C ILE A 88 1.72 -2.43 -4.24
N SER A 89 2.28 -3.03 -3.20
CA SER A 89 2.21 -2.50 -1.84
C SER A 89 3.16 -1.33 -1.58
N THR A 90 4.19 -1.16 -2.41
CA THR A 90 5.18 -0.06 -2.31
C THR A 90 5.18 0.84 -3.54
N GLY A 91 4.58 0.40 -4.64
CA GLY A 91 4.60 1.09 -5.94
C GLY A 91 5.90 0.93 -6.71
N GLU A 92 6.81 0.07 -6.25
CA GLU A 92 8.07 -0.18 -6.95
C GLU A 92 7.85 -1.01 -8.20
N PHE A 93 8.19 -0.45 -9.37
CA PHE A 93 8.03 -1.09 -10.67
C PHE A 93 9.33 -1.09 -11.45
N LEU A 94 9.84 -2.29 -11.74
CA LEU A 94 11.15 -2.51 -12.35
C LEU A 94 11.00 -3.32 -13.63
N THR A 95 11.86 -3.08 -14.62
CA THR A 95 11.90 -3.87 -15.85
C THR A 95 13.31 -4.09 -16.34
N GLY A 96 13.53 -5.23 -16.99
CA GLY A 96 14.81 -5.59 -17.59
C GLY A 96 14.62 -6.50 -18.80
N GLU A 97 15.64 -6.59 -19.63
CA GLU A 97 15.69 -7.46 -20.81
C GLU A 97 17.09 -8.02 -20.96
N GLY A 98 17.20 -9.29 -21.31
CA GLY A 98 18.49 -9.96 -21.52
C GLY A 98 18.34 -11.41 -21.95
N THR A 99 19.36 -12.22 -21.69
CA THR A 99 19.33 -13.67 -21.95
C THR A 99 18.39 -14.40 -20.97
N PHE A 100 17.98 -15.61 -21.30
CA PHE A 100 17.17 -16.45 -20.40
C PHE A 100 17.87 -16.69 -19.06
N ASP A 101 19.19 -16.91 -19.09
CA ASP A 101 20.02 -17.06 -17.88
C ASP A 101 20.02 -15.80 -17.01
N TYR A 102 20.05 -14.61 -17.62
CA TYR A 102 19.93 -13.35 -16.91
C TYR A 102 18.58 -13.19 -16.21
N VAL A 103 17.48 -13.50 -16.92
CA VAL A 103 16.14 -13.41 -16.37
C VAL A 103 15.93 -14.45 -15.25
N GLU A 104 16.49 -15.66 -15.39
CA GLU A 104 16.49 -16.68 -14.32
C GLU A 104 17.16 -16.16 -13.04
N LYS A 105 18.33 -15.51 -13.18
CA LYS A 105 19.02 -14.89 -12.05
C LYS A 105 18.20 -13.79 -11.38
N LEU A 106 17.54 -12.94 -12.17
CA LEU A 106 16.65 -11.91 -11.62
C LEU A 106 15.46 -12.53 -10.87
N LEU A 107 14.82 -13.55 -11.43
CA LEU A 107 13.74 -14.28 -10.74
C LEU A 107 14.24 -14.90 -9.43
N GLY A 108 15.45 -15.43 -9.42
CA GLY A 108 16.10 -15.98 -8.23
C GLY A 108 16.40 -14.91 -7.16
N SER A 109 16.82 -13.71 -7.57
CA SER A 109 17.19 -12.61 -6.68
C SER A 109 15.96 -11.87 -6.13
N PHE A 110 14.98 -11.56 -6.97
CA PHE A 110 13.75 -10.86 -6.55
C PHE A 110 12.73 -11.76 -5.86
N GLN A 111 12.77 -13.07 -6.09
CA GLN A 111 11.86 -14.07 -5.50
C GLN A 111 10.38 -13.66 -5.58
N PRO A 112 9.84 -13.43 -6.79
CA PRO A 112 8.47 -13.00 -6.95
C PRO A 112 7.49 -14.03 -6.35
N LYS A 113 6.41 -13.53 -5.76
CA LYS A 113 5.36 -14.37 -5.17
C LYS A 113 4.44 -14.97 -6.24
N GLU A 114 4.42 -14.36 -7.42
CA GLU A 114 3.63 -14.83 -8.58
C GLU A 114 4.32 -14.37 -9.86
N VAL A 115 4.30 -15.21 -10.92
CA VAL A 115 4.91 -14.93 -12.21
C VAL A 115 3.89 -15.14 -13.32
N LEU A 116 3.72 -14.11 -14.15
CA LEU A 116 2.84 -14.09 -15.31
C LEU A 116 3.64 -14.47 -16.57
N PHE A 117 3.04 -15.24 -17.47
CA PHE A 117 3.63 -15.53 -18.77
C PHE A 117 2.56 -15.92 -19.79
N ASP A 118 2.92 -15.90 -21.07
CA ASP A 118 2.06 -16.30 -22.17
C ASP A 118 1.80 -17.81 -22.12
N ARG A 119 0.52 -18.21 -22.09
CA ARG A 119 0.07 -19.62 -22.09
C ARG A 119 0.70 -20.45 -23.20
N ALA A 120 0.88 -19.87 -24.39
CA ALA A 120 1.53 -20.56 -25.51
C ALA A 120 3.01 -20.88 -25.24
N LYS A 121 3.64 -20.22 -24.26
CA LYS A 121 5.05 -20.37 -23.89
C LYS A 121 5.29 -21.24 -22.65
N LYS A 122 4.29 -22.03 -22.23
CA LYS A 122 4.38 -22.85 -21.02
C LYS A 122 5.57 -23.79 -21.01
N GLN A 123 5.81 -24.51 -22.10
CA GLN A 123 6.93 -25.46 -22.21
C GLN A 123 8.28 -24.74 -22.14
N ASP A 124 8.40 -23.59 -22.82
CA ASP A 124 9.60 -22.75 -22.77
C ASP A 124 9.83 -22.23 -21.35
N PHE A 125 8.77 -21.77 -20.67
CA PHE A 125 8.84 -21.28 -19.29
C PHE A 125 9.33 -22.37 -18.33
N GLU A 126 8.73 -23.54 -18.36
CA GLU A 126 9.10 -24.67 -17.50
C GLU A 126 10.54 -25.15 -17.78
N ARG A 127 10.96 -25.11 -19.03
CA ARG A 127 12.32 -25.48 -19.44
C ARG A 127 13.39 -24.54 -18.87
N TYR A 128 13.18 -23.21 -18.93
CA TYR A 128 14.19 -22.21 -18.53
C TYR A 128 14.10 -21.84 -17.04
N PHE A 129 12.91 -21.78 -16.46
CA PHE A 129 12.67 -21.25 -15.11
C PHE A 129 12.16 -22.31 -14.12
N GLY A 130 11.86 -23.52 -14.59
CA GLY A 130 11.36 -24.63 -13.78
C GLY A 130 9.88 -24.51 -13.39
N THR A 131 9.43 -25.43 -12.51
CA THR A 131 8.02 -25.61 -12.14
C THR A 131 7.70 -25.18 -10.69
N ARG A 132 8.68 -24.62 -9.97
CA ARG A 132 8.53 -24.31 -8.53
C ARG A 132 7.91 -22.93 -8.25
N LEU A 133 7.85 -22.07 -9.25
CA LEU A 133 7.28 -20.74 -9.14
C LEU A 133 5.75 -20.81 -9.12
N CYS A 134 5.11 -19.95 -8.33
CA CYS A 134 3.68 -19.75 -8.43
C CYS A 134 3.40 -18.97 -9.71
N THR A 135 2.70 -19.57 -10.67
CA THR A 135 2.55 -18.99 -12.02
C THR A 135 1.10 -18.71 -12.38
N PHE A 136 0.90 -17.79 -13.31
CA PHE A 136 -0.37 -17.56 -13.98
C PHE A 136 -0.17 -17.37 -15.49
N GLU A 137 -0.88 -18.20 -16.23
CA GLU A 137 -0.91 -18.18 -17.69
C GLU A 137 -1.91 -17.13 -18.19
N MET A 138 -1.45 -16.24 -19.04
CA MET A 138 -2.30 -15.23 -19.69
C MET A 138 -2.37 -15.49 -21.20
N ASP A 139 -3.33 -14.88 -21.86
CA ASP A 139 -3.50 -15.02 -23.30
C ASP A 139 -2.43 -14.22 -24.06
N ASP A 140 -2.09 -14.66 -25.26
CA ASP A 140 -1.00 -14.16 -26.11
C ASP A 140 -1.14 -12.67 -26.48
N TRP A 141 -2.38 -12.19 -26.68
CA TRP A 141 -2.64 -10.79 -27.02
C TRP A 141 -2.17 -9.79 -25.96
N VAL A 142 -2.06 -10.23 -24.71
CA VAL A 142 -1.54 -9.42 -23.62
C VAL A 142 -0.04 -9.11 -23.80
N PHE A 143 0.70 -10.07 -24.37
CA PHE A 143 2.13 -9.99 -24.60
C PHE A 143 2.48 -9.41 -25.98
N THR A 144 1.76 -8.38 -26.41
CA THR A 144 2.04 -7.64 -27.65
C THR A 144 2.60 -6.26 -27.34
N ASP A 145 3.57 -5.78 -28.13
CA ASP A 145 4.19 -4.46 -27.94
C ASP A 145 3.16 -3.33 -27.98
N GLN A 146 2.20 -3.41 -28.90
CA GLN A 146 1.15 -2.40 -29.04
C GLN A 146 0.30 -2.28 -27.78
N THR A 147 -0.22 -3.40 -27.25
CA THR A 147 -1.04 -3.42 -26.03
C THR A 147 -0.26 -2.93 -24.83
N ALA A 148 0.97 -3.41 -24.67
CA ALA A 148 1.83 -3.05 -23.55
C ALA A 148 2.16 -1.55 -23.52
N ARG A 149 2.63 -0.99 -24.66
CA ARG A 149 2.95 0.44 -24.74
C ARG A 149 1.71 1.30 -24.52
N GLN A 150 0.59 0.96 -25.13
CA GLN A 150 -0.65 1.72 -24.94
C GLN A 150 -1.05 1.77 -23.46
N LYS A 151 -0.96 0.65 -22.73
CA LYS A 151 -1.29 0.61 -21.31
C LYS A 151 -0.33 1.41 -20.45
N LEU A 152 0.96 1.28 -20.66
CA LEU A 152 1.99 2.02 -19.93
C LEU A 152 1.88 3.53 -20.18
N LEU A 153 1.72 3.96 -21.44
CA LEU A 153 1.55 5.37 -21.78
C LEU A 153 0.28 5.97 -21.17
N LYS A 154 -0.81 5.22 -21.18
CA LYS A 154 -2.06 5.62 -20.54
C LYS A 154 -1.91 5.73 -19.02
N HIS A 155 -1.27 4.74 -18.39
CA HIS A 155 -1.06 4.72 -16.95
C HIS A 155 -0.20 5.87 -16.46
N PHE A 156 0.95 6.11 -17.12
CA PHE A 156 1.87 7.20 -16.74
C PHE A 156 1.48 8.58 -17.29
N GLY A 157 0.46 8.67 -18.14
CA GLY A 157 0.03 9.94 -18.75
C GLY A 157 1.09 10.55 -19.67
N THR A 158 1.94 9.74 -20.32
CA THR A 158 3.09 10.20 -21.11
C THR A 158 2.93 9.85 -22.59
N LYS A 159 3.67 10.57 -23.46
CA LYS A 159 3.67 10.32 -24.91
C LYS A 159 4.66 9.23 -25.34
N ASN A 160 5.67 8.96 -24.54
CA ASN A 160 6.70 7.93 -24.78
C ASN A 160 7.30 7.46 -23.45
N LEU A 161 8.09 6.40 -23.49
CA LEU A 161 8.75 5.81 -22.31
C LEU A 161 10.21 6.25 -22.15
N LYS A 162 10.70 7.20 -22.96
CA LYS A 162 12.10 7.68 -22.94
C LYS A 162 12.50 8.27 -21.59
N GLY A 163 11.57 9.02 -20.96
CA GLY A 163 11.80 9.63 -19.65
C GLY A 163 12.07 8.61 -18.53
N PHE A 164 11.61 7.36 -18.69
CA PHE A 164 11.89 6.25 -17.78
C PHE A 164 13.16 5.47 -18.12
N GLY A 165 13.82 5.78 -19.26
CA GLY A 165 15.02 5.05 -19.71
C GLY A 165 14.76 3.62 -20.19
N VAL A 166 13.51 3.25 -20.48
CA VAL A 166 13.10 1.88 -20.82
C VAL A 166 12.58 1.72 -22.26
N ASP A 167 12.52 2.80 -23.03
CA ASP A 167 11.89 2.82 -24.38
C ASP A 167 12.54 1.84 -25.38
N HIS A 168 13.81 1.50 -25.17
CA HIS A 168 14.57 0.55 -25.99
C HIS A 168 14.44 -0.92 -25.52
N LEU A 169 13.82 -1.18 -24.37
CA LEU A 169 13.62 -2.54 -23.82
C LEU A 169 12.31 -3.13 -24.37
N ASN A 170 12.35 -3.65 -25.59
CA ASN A 170 11.13 -4.12 -26.25
C ASN A 170 10.43 -5.24 -25.46
N ASN A 171 11.14 -6.29 -25.09
CA ASN A 171 10.56 -7.42 -24.34
C ASN A 171 10.27 -7.06 -22.88
N GLY A 172 11.11 -6.21 -22.27
CA GLY A 172 10.88 -5.70 -20.91
C GLY A 172 9.61 -4.85 -20.81
N VAL A 173 9.36 -3.98 -21.80
CA VAL A 173 8.16 -3.16 -21.90
C VAL A 173 6.91 -4.03 -22.05
N VAL A 174 6.98 -5.09 -22.86
CA VAL A 174 5.87 -6.04 -23.02
C VAL A 174 5.56 -6.74 -21.69
N ALA A 175 6.57 -7.18 -20.96
CA ALA A 175 6.39 -7.78 -19.64
C ALA A 175 5.76 -6.77 -18.65
N ALA A 176 6.20 -5.50 -18.65
CA ALA A 176 5.61 -4.46 -17.80
C ALA A 176 4.13 -4.19 -18.13
N GLY A 177 3.79 -4.14 -19.41
CA GLY A 177 2.41 -3.98 -19.87
C GLY A 177 1.51 -5.15 -19.44
N ALA A 178 2.03 -6.38 -19.46
CA ALA A 178 1.31 -7.57 -19.01
C ALA A 178 0.96 -7.48 -17.50
N ILE A 179 1.85 -6.95 -16.68
CA ILE A 179 1.56 -6.69 -15.25
C ILE A 179 0.37 -5.72 -15.10
N LEU A 180 0.38 -4.57 -15.81
CA LEU A 180 -0.75 -3.63 -15.73
C LEU A 180 -2.07 -4.24 -16.23
N GLN A 181 -2.01 -5.09 -17.26
CA GLN A 181 -3.19 -5.83 -17.71
C GLN A 181 -3.71 -6.79 -16.65
N TYR A 182 -2.83 -7.48 -15.94
CA TYR A 182 -3.20 -8.37 -14.86
C TYR A 182 -3.84 -7.64 -13.69
N LEU A 183 -3.33 -6.45 -13.31
CA LEU A 183 -3.95 -5.62 -12.28
C LEU A 183 -5.39 -5.24 -12.64
N GLU A 184 -5.65 -4.93 -13.91
CA GLU A 184 -7.01 -4.64 -14.37
C GLU A 184 -7.93 -5.87 -14.28
N ILE A 185 -7.45 -7.06 -14.67
CA ILE A 185 -8.17 -8.33 -14.54
C ILE A 185 -8.49 -8.65 -13.08
N THR A 186 -7.57 -8.35 -12.16
CA THR A 186 -7.74 -8.59 -10.72
C THR A 186 -8.47 -7.45 -10.00
N GLN A 187 -9.07 -6.50 -10.74
CA GLN A 187 -9.84 -5.36 -10.23
C GLN A 187 -9.02 -4.37 -9.40
N HIS A 188 -7.69 -4.34 -9.55
CA HIS A 188 -6.83 -3.32 -8.96
C HIS A 188 -6.73 -2.12 -9.90
N THR A 189 -7.74 -1.25 -9.89
CA THR A 189 -7.84 -0.10 -10.81
C THR A 189 -7.27 1.20 -10.24
N GLN A 190 -7.19 1.31 -8.92
CA GLN A 190 -6.64 2.48 -8.24
C GLN A 190 -5.15 2.28 -7.93
N ILE A 191 -4.31 2.51 -8.93
CA ILE A 191 -2.85 2.27 -8.87
C ILE A 191 -2.03 3.53 -9.12
N ASN A 192 -2.57 4.70 -8.78
CA ASN A 192 -1.93 6.00 -9.01
C ASN A 192 -0.60 6.21 -8.25
N HIS A 193 -0.34 5.40 -7.23
CA HIS A 193 0.94 5.41 -6.52
C HIS A 193 2.09 4.78 -7.32
N ILE A 194 1.80 4.01 -8.36
CA ILE A 194 2.81 3.49 -9.28
C ILE A 194 3.15 4.60 -10.27
N THR A 195 4.11 5.46 -9.92
CA THR A 195 4.43 6.68 -10.65
C THR A 195 5.61 6.56 -11.59
N SER A 196 6.36 5.47 -11.52
CA SER A 196 7.58 5.27 -12.30
C SER A 196 7.79 3.81 -12.69
N LEU A 197 8.53 3.61 -13.79
CA LEU A 197 9.05 2.33 -14.23
C LEU A 197 10.56 2.46 -14.39
N ALA A 198 11.32 1.77 -13.55
CA ALA A 198 12.77 1.87 -13.56
C ALA A 198 13.42 0.68 -14.26
N ARG A 199 14.51 0.96 -14.98
CA ARG A 199 15.33 -0.09 -15.59
C ARG A 199 16.19 -0.79 -14.55
N ILE A 200 16.25 -2.12 -14.60
CA ILE A 200 17.23 -2.91 -13.85
C ILE A 200 18.57 -2.79 -14.56
N GLU A 201 19.52 -2.09 -13.93
CA GLU A 201 20.84 -1.85 -14.50
C GLU A 201 21.76 -3.04 -14.21
N GLU A 202 21.98 -3.85 -15.23
CA GLU A 202 22.76 -5.07 -15.14
C GLU A 202 24.24 -4.82 -14.75
N ASP A 203 24.79 -3.70 -15.22
CA ASP A 203 26.22 -3.43 -15.09
C ASP A 203 26.66 -2.89 -13.72
N LYS A 204 25.72 -2.45 -12.88
CA LYS A 204 26.02 -1.86 -11.56
C LYS A 204 26.30 -2.89 -10.45
N TYR A 205 25.89 -4.14 -10.64
CA TYR A 205 25.86 -5.12 -9.56
C TYR A 205 26.69 -6.36 -9.89
N VAL A 206 27.24 -6.99 -8.85
CA VAL A 206 27.78 -8.35 -8.94
C VAL A 206 26.62 -9.31 -9.16
N ARG A 207 26.70 -10.10 -10.22
CA ARG A 207 25.67 -11.08 -10.57
C ARG A 207 25.82 -12.33 -9.71
N MET A 208 24.79 -12.68 -9.00
CA MET A 208 24.69 -13.93 -8.27
C MET A 208 23.53 -14.75 -8.82
N ASP A 209 23.74 -16.03 -9.04
CA ASP A 209 22.67 -16.92 -9.38
C ASP A 209 21.93 -17.42 -8.11
N ARG A 210 20.81 -18.07 -8.32
CA ARG A 210 19.98 -18.63 -7.25
C ARG A 210 20.76 -19.64 -6.39
N PHE A 211 21.65 -20.42 -6.99
CA PHE A 211 22.44 -21.41 -6.26
C PHE A 211 23.45 -20.73 -5.36
N THR A 212 24.12 -19.69 -5.84
CA THR A 212 25.04 -18.87 -5.05
C THR A 212 24.34 -18.23 -3.85
N ILE A 213 23.18 -17.56 -4.08
CA ILE A 213 22.40 -16.94 -3.01
C ILE A 213 22.01 -17.97 -1.95
N ARG A 214 21.59 -19.16 -2.38
CA ARG A 214 21.19 -20.25 -1.49
C ARG A 214 22.39 -20.87 -0.77
N SER A 215 23.47 -21.17 -1.48
CA SER A 215 24.65 -21.84 -0.91
C SER A 215 25.38 -20.96 0.10
N LEU A 216 25.35 -19.65 -0.08
CA LEU A 216 25.87 -18.68 0.87
C LEU A 216 24.86 -18.33 1.99
N GLU A 217 23.67 -18.92 1.98
CA GLU A 217 22.60 -18.67 2.94
C GLU A 217 22.35 -17.18 3.17
N LEU A 218 22.38 -16.36 2.10
CA LEU A 218 22.30 -14.90 2.22
C LEU A 218 20.97 -14.43 2.83
N ILE A 219 19.85 -14.99 2.37
CA ILE A 219 18.49 -14.50 2.68
C ILE A 219 17.58 -15.56 3.31
N ALA A 220 17.95 -16.82 3.23
CA ALA A 220 17.22 -17.93 3.84
C ALA A 220 18.20 -19.04 4.21
N PRO A 221 18.05 -19.70 5.36
CA PRO A 221 18.88 -20.84 5.74
C PRO A 221 18.58 -22.07 4.89
N MET A 222 19.52 -22.99 4.75
CA MET A 222 19.29 -24.27 4.09
C MET A 222 18.54 -25.26 4.97
N ASN A 223 18.74 -25.18 6.27
CA ASN A 223 18.10 -26.01 7.28
C ASN A 223 17.05 -25.22 8.07
N GLU A 224 15.97 -25.87 8.51
CA GLU A 224 14.88 -25.24 9.26
C GLU A 224 15.34 -24.55 10.55
N ASP A 225 16.33 -25.11 11.23
CA ASP A 225 16.90 -24.55 12.48
C ASP A 225 18.08 -23.59 12.22
N GLY A 226 18.40 -23.33 10.98
CA GLY A 226 19.52 -22.47 10.58
C GLY A 226 19.18 -20.98 10.64
N SER A 227 20.22 -20.14 10.57
CA SER A 227 20.09 -18.67 10.43
C SER A 227 20.78 -18.21 9.16
N SER A 228 20.09 -17.39 8.36
CA SER A 228 20.72 -16.76 7.19
C SER A 228 21.61 -15.59 7.60
N LEU A 229 22.49 -15.17 6.69
CA LEU A 229 23.29 -13.96 6.92
C LEU A 229 22.39 -12.74 7.17
N LEU A 230 21.31 -12.58 6.41
CA LEU A 230 20.34 -11.52 6.62
C LEU A 230 19.75 -11.54 8.03
N ASN A 231 19.36 -12.70 8.55
CA ASN A 231 18.79 -12.82 9.89
C ASN A 231 19.76 -12.36 11.00
N VAL A 232 21.06 -12.56 10.78
CA VAL A 232 22.11 -12.17 11.75
C VAL A 232 22.38 -10.66 11.70
N ILE A 233 22.44 -10.06 10.51
CA ILE A 233 22.84 -8.65 10.34
C ILE A 233 21.68 -7.65 10.28
N ASP A 234 20.43 -8.10 10.11
CA ASP A 234 19.27 -7.20 10.00
C ASP A 234 18.89 -6.60 11.37
N ASN A 235 19.51 -5.46 11.66
CA ASN A 235 19.13 -4.59 12.76
C ASN A 235 18.40 -3.33 12.27
N THR A 236 17.82 -3.36 11.07
CA THR A 236 17.09 -2.22 10.53
C THR A 236 15.84 -1.90 11.35
N ILE A 237 15.66 -0.61 11.65
CA ILE A 237 14.53 -0.12 12.46
C ILE A 237 13.28 0.00 11.61
N THR A 238 13.41 0.54 10.40
CA THR A 238 12.26 0.77 9.52
C THR A 238 12.02 -0.41 8.56
N PRO A 239 10.75 -0.72 8.21
CA PRO A 239 10.45 -1.73 7.20
C PRO A 239 11.12 -1.44 5.84
N MET A 240 11.15 -0.17 5.43
CA MET A 240 11.82 0.28 4.20
C MET A 240 13.32 -0.03 4.23
N GLY A 241 13.98 0.19 5.39
CA GLY A 241 15.38 -0.17 5.60
C GLY A 241 15.62 -1.68 5.47
N GLY A 242 14.73 -2.51 6.03
CA GLY A 242 14.81 -3.96 5.91
C GLY A 242 14.70 -4.44 4.44
N ARG A 243 13.75 -3.89 3.68
CA ARG A 243 13.63 -4.18 2.23
C ARG A 243 14.88 -3.74 1.46
N MET A 244 15.43 -2.58 1.78
CA MET A 244 16.65 -2.08 1.16
C MET A 244 17.87 -2.96 1.50
N LEU A 245 18.06 -3.34 2.77
CA LEU A 245 19.15 -4.23 3.18
C LEU A 245 19.08 -5.57 2.45
N ARG A 246 17.90 -6.20 2.41
CA ARG A 246 17.70 -7.45 1.67
C ARG A 246 18.09 -7.31 0.20
N ARG A 247 17.72 -6.20 -0.44
CA ARG A 247 18.11 -5.92 -1.83
C ARG A 247 19.62 -5.74 -1.99
N TRP A 248 20.27 -5.01 -1.10
CA TRP A 248 21.72 -4.80 -1.15
C TRP A 248 22.50 -6.09 -1.01
N MET A 249 21.99 -7.06 -0.27
CA MET A 249 22.63 -8.37 -0.14
C MET A 249 22.58 -9.19 -1.42
N VAL A 250 21.49 -9.14 -2.18
CA VAL A 250 21.35 -9.93 -3.42
C VAL A 250 21.83 -9.16 -4.67
N PHE A 251 22.02 -7.84 -4.55
CA PHE A 251 22.56 -6.97 -5.59
C PHE A 251 23.75 -6.15 -5.07
N PRO A 252 24.89 -6.79 -4.71
CA PRO A 252 26.07 -6.06 -4.25
C PRO A 252 26.62 -5.17 -5.37
N LEU A 253 27.01 -3.95 -5.01
CA LEU A 253 27.67 -3.04 -5.93
C LEU A 253 29.03 -3.59 -6.36
N LYS A 254 29.44 -3.31 -7.61
CA LYS A 254 30.78 -3.65 -8.09
C LYS A 254 31.70 -2.45 -8.27
N ASP A 255 31.13 -1.25 -8.42
CA ASP A 255 31.90 -0.04 -8.67
C ASP A 255 32.41 0.54 -7.35
N GLU A 256 33.69 0.89 -7.31
CA GLU A 256 34.40 1.37 -6.12
C GLU A 256 33.80 2.66 -5.56
N LYS A 257 33.45 3.61 -6.42
CA LYS A 257 32.96 4.93 -5.98
C LYS A 257 31.67 4.83 -5.13
N PRO A 258 30.57 4.20 -5.59
CA PRO A 258 29.36 4.09 -4.79
C PRO A 258 29.53 3.16 -3.56
N ILE A 259 30.50 2.23 -3.58
CA ILE A 259 30.84 1.43 -2.40
C ILE A 259 31.47 2.33 -1.34
N ASN A 260 32.47 3.14 -1.71
CA ASN A 260 33.15 4.05 -0.80
C ASN A 260 32.20 5.13 -0.26
N GLU A 261 31.28 5.66 -1.08
CA GLU A 261 30.25 6.59 -0.60
C GLU A 261 29.38 5.99 0.52
N ARG A 262 29.05 4.68 0.46
CA ARG A 262 28.33 3.99 1.56
C ARG A 262 29.23 3.77 2.77
N LEU A 263 30.49 3.39 2.56
CA LEU A 263 31.44 3.17 3.65
C LEU A 263 31.77 4.46 4.39
N ASP A 264 31.87 5.60 3.69
CA ASP A 264 32.07 6.92 4.30
C ASP A 264 30.92 7.31 5.25
N VAL A 265 29.68 6.98 4.89
CA VAL A 265 28.52 7.19 5.76
C VAL A 265 28.60 6.28 6.99
N VAL A 266 28.98 5.01 6.82
CA VAL A 266 29.15 4.07 7.93
C VAL A 266 30.27 4.53 8.89
N ASP A 267 31.40 4.96 8.35
CA ASP A 267 32.52 5.49 9.14
C ASP A 267 32.10 6.75 9.92
N TYR A 268 31.36 7.66 9.28
CA TYR A 268 30.81 8.84 9.94
C TYR A 268 29.87 8.46 11.10
N LEU A 269 28.93 7.54 10.87
CA LEU A 269 28.02 7.05 11.90
C LEU A 269 28.75 6.35 13.06
N PHE A 270 29.87 5.71 12.78
CA PHE A 270 30.70 5.07 13.79
C PHE A 270 31.43 6.08 14.65
N ARG A 271 31.97 7.15 14.06
CA ARG A 271 32.75 8.20 14.75
C ARG A 271 31.91 9.24 15.49
N GLU A 272 30.66 9.44 15.07
CA GLU A 272 29.75 10.46 15.61
C GLU A 272 28.53 9.78 16.29
N PRO A 273 28.73 9.31 17.56
CA PRO A 273 27.66 8.58 18.27
C PRO A 273 26.43 9.43 18.52
N ASP A 274 26.56 10.72 18.81
CA ASP A 274 25.45 11.63 19.06
C ASP A 274 24.56 11.79 17.79
N PHE A 275 25.20 11.89 16.62
CA PHE A 275 24.50 11.91 15.35
C PHE A 275 23.73 10.61 15.12
N ARG A 276 24.37 9.46 15.36
CA ARG A 276 23.76 8.13 15.21
C ARG A 276 22.56 7.96 16.14
N GLU A 277 22.67 8.39 17.40
CA GLU A 277 21.58 8.30 18.37
C GLU A 277 20.40 9.19 17.96
N CYS A 278 20.66 10.42 17.57
CA CYS A 278 19.63 11.33 17.05
C CYS A 278 18.86 10.72 15.87
N ILE A 279 19.56 10.12 14.88
CA ILE A 279 18.93 9.46 13.74
C ILE A 279 18.11 8.23 14.18
N ASN A 280 18.66 7.40 15.07
CA ASN A 280 17.99 6.22 15.60
C ASN A 280 16.66 6.55 16.29
N GLU A 281 16.63 7.56 17.14
CA GLU A 281 15.39 8.00 17.79
C GLU A 281 14.31 8.39 16.78
N GLN A 282 14.69 9.09 15.71
CA GLN A 282 13.73 9.49 14.70
C GLN A 282 13.24 8.30 13.86
N PHE A 283 14.12 7.35 13.55
CA PHE A 283 13.73 6.15 12.78
C PHE A 283 12.66 5.29 13.48
N HIS A 284 12.66 5.23 14.81
CA HIS A 284 11.59 4.57 15.57
C HIS A 284 10.21 5.23 15.41
N ARG A 285 10.18 6.51 15.03
CA ARG A 285 8.93 7.26 14.76
C ARG A 285 8.48 7.19 13.31
N ILE A 286 9.37 6.77 12.41
CA ILE A 286 9.08 6.62 10.98
C ILE A 286 8.56 5.21 10.73
N GLY A 287 7.30 5.10 10.34
CA GLY A 287 6.68 3.84 9.93
C GLY A 287 7.01 3.46 8.48
N ASP A 288 6.13 2.66 7.87
CA ASP A 288 6.27 2.23 6.47
C ASP A 288 5.59 3.24 5.54
N LEU A 289 6.29 4.30 5.16
CA LEU A 289 5.78 5.36 4.31
C LEU A 289 5.37 4.86 2.92
N GLU A 290 6.12 3.93 2.34
CA GLU A 290 5.81 3.36 1.01
C GLU A 290 4.45 2.67 1.03
N ARG A 291 4.19 1.82 2.02
CA ARG A 291 2.91 1.10 2.14
C ARG A 291 1.75 2.00 2.56
N ILE A 292 2.00 3.00 3.39
CA ILE A 292 0.96 3.98 3.75
C ILE A 292 0.50 4.75 2.51
N ILE A 293 1.42 5.23 1.67
CA ILE A 293 1.08 5.97 0.45
C ILE A 293 0.31 5.10 -0.54
N SER A 294 0.69 3.84 -0.69
CA SER A 294 -0.06 2.89 -1.52
C SER A 294 -1.49 2.69 -1.02
N LYS A 295 -1.70 2.57 0.29
CA LYS A 295 -3.04 2.50 0.90
C LYS A 295 -3.85 3.78 0.72
N VAL A 296 -3.21 4.95 0.74
CA VAL A 296 -3.85 6.24 0.42
C VAL A 296 -4.39 6.23 -1.00
N ALA A 297 -3.57 5.79 -1.97
CA ALA A 297 -3.95 5.78 -3.39
C ALA A 297 -5.17 4.87 -3.67
N VAL A 298 -5.26 3.73 -2.97
CA VAL A 298 -6.39 2.80 -3.12
C VAL A 298 -7.56 3.09 -2.16
N GLY A 299 -7.50 4.18 -1.37
CA GLY A 299 -8.57 4.56 -0.44
C GLY A 299 -8.75 3.61 0.76
N ARG A 300 -7.72 2.85 1.12
CA ARG A 300 -7.75 1.86 2.23
C ARG A 300 -6.98 2.28 3.47
N VAL A 301 -6.47 3.50 3.49
CA VAL A 301 -5.75 4.06 4.63
C VAL A 301 -6.71 4.30 5.81
N SER A 302 -6.30 3.92 7.01
CA SER A 302 -7.04 4.22 8.24
C SER A 302 -6.66 5.61 8.78
N PRO A 303 -7.53 6.26 9.59
CA PRO A 303 -7.19 7.53 10.23
C PRO A 303 -5.90 7.48 11.08
N ARG A 304 -5.63 6.36 11.74
CA ARG A 304 -4.38 6.16 12.50
C ARG A 304 -3.15 6.15 11.60
N GLU A 305 -3.23 5.52 10.44
CA GLU A 305 -2.12 5.52 9.47
C GLU A 305 -1.87 6.91 8.89
N VAL A 306 -2.92 7.74 8.72
CA VAL A 306 -2.76 9.15 8.33
C VAL A 306 -2.01 9.95 9.40
N VAL A 307 -2.33 9.73 10.68
CA VAL A 307 -1.58 10.34 11.80
C VAL A 307 -0.14 9.79 11.86
N GLN A 308 0.06 8.51 11.59
CA GLN A 308 1.40 7.93 11.51
C GLN A 308 2.22 8.56 10.38
N LEU A 309 1.62 8.82 9.22
CA LEU A 309 2.26 9.57 8.13
C LEU A 309 2.70 10.96 8.60
N LYS A 310 1.84 11.71 9.27
CA LYS A 310 2.17 13.01 9.85
C LYS A 310 3.37 12.91 10.81
N ASN A 311 3.32 11.97 11.74
CA ASN A 311 4.39 11.77 12.73
C ASN A 311 5.73 11.41 12.06
N ALA A 312 5.69 10.61 11.00
CA ALA A 312 6.86 10.29 10.20
C ALA A 312 7.44 11.53 9.49
N LEU A 313 6.58 12.36 8.88
CA LEU A 313 7.00 13.62 8.26
C LEU A 313 7.63 14.59 9.29
N MET A 314 7.09 14.64 10.52
CA MET A 314 7.70 15.40 11.61
C MET A 314 9.08 14.86 12.00
N ALA A 315 9.25 13.54 12.04
CA ALA A 315 10.51 12.89 12.37
C ALA A 315 11.60 13.07 11.29
N ILE A 316 11.24 13.34 10.04
CA ILE A 316 12.17 13.62 8.95
C ILE A 316 12.89 14.98 9.14
N GLN A 317 12.26 15.96 9.77
CA GLN A 317 12.84 17.28 9.93
C GLN A 317 14.16 17.28 10.74
N PRO A 318 14.25 16.70 11.94
CA PRO A 318 15.52 16.60 12.66
C PRO A 318 16.56 15.75 11.92
N VAL A 319 16.16 14.69 11.20
CA VAL A 319 17.04 13.90 10.34
C VAL A 319 17.65 14.77 9.22
N LYS A 320 16.81 15.53 8.51
CA LYS A 320 17.28 16.48 7.48
C LYS A 320 18.27 17.48 8.06
N THR A 321 17.93 18.08 9.18
CA THR A 321 18.78 19.06 9.84
C THR A 321 20.14 18.46 10.22
N ALA A 322 20.15 17.29 10.87
CA ALA A 322 21.36 16.60 11.23
C ALA A 322 22.23 16.26 10.01
N CYS A 323 21.63 15.78 8.92
CA CYS A 323 22.33 15.47 7.67
C CYS A 323 22.97 16.71 7.02
N LEU A 324 22.28 17.86 7.01
CA LEU A 324 22.80 19.11 6.42
C LEU A 324 23.99 19.67 7.20
N TYR A 325 24.05 19.48 8.52
CA TYR A 325 25.16 19.91 9.35
C TYR A 325 26.28 18.86 9.47
N ALA A 326 26.10 17.66 8.93
CA ALA A 326 27.12 16.61 8.95
C ALA A 326 28.38 17.03 8.17
N LYS A 327 29.55 16.54 8.59
CA LYS A 327 30.82 16.76 7.86
C LYS A 327 31.03 15.80 6.68
N SER A 328 30.00 15.02 6.32
CA SER A 328 30.00 14.10 5.18
C SER A 328 29.19 14.68 4.03
N ASP A 329 29.80 14.80 2.85
CA ASP A 329 29.13 15.30 1.64
C ASP A 329 28.01 14.39 1.15
N THR A 330 28.12 13.09 1.38
CA THR A 330 27.06 12.12 1.07
C THR A 330 25.84 12.36 1.95
N LEU A 331 26.02 12.58 3.26
CA LEU A 331 24.92 12.90 4.18
C LEU A 331 24.27 14.23 3.84
N LYS A 332 25.05 15.27 3.49
CA LYS A 332 24.49 16.56 3.05
C LYS A 332 23.61 16.41 1.82
N ARG A 333 24.06 15.66 0.81
CA ARG A 333 23.24 15.36 -0.40
C ARG A 333 21.94 14.66 -0.03
N ILE A 334 21.97 13.69 0.89
CA ILE A 334 20.77 13.03 1.40
C ILE A 334 19.85 14.05 2.07
N GLY A 335 20.39 14.90 2.95
CA GLY A 335 19.62 15.95 3.63
C GLY A 335 18.95 16.92 2.65
N GLU A 336 19.65 17.35 1.58
CA GLU A 336 19.10 18.23 0.53
C GLU A 336 17.93 17.58 -0.21
N GLN A 337 17.97 16.28 -0.44
CA GLN A 337 16.92 15.53 -1.15
C GLN A 337 15.67 15.26 -0.29
N LEU A 338 15.79 15.31 1.03
CA LEU A 338 14.65 15.08 1.92
C LEU A 338 13.64 16.23 1.83
N ASN A 339 12.42 15.93 1.40
CA ASN A 339 11.31 16.87 1.38
C ASN A 339 10.46 16.69 2.66
N LEU A 340 10.21 17.78 3.37
CA LEU A 340 9.46 17.77 4.64
C LEU A 340 7.94 17.70 4.44
N CYS A 341 7.45 17.96 3.24
CA CYS A 341 6.00 17.99 2.91
C CYS A 341 5.18 18.78 3.94
N GLU A 342 5.67 19.97 4.33
CA GLU A 342 5.14 20.78 5.44
C GLU A 342 3.65 21.07 5.31
N SER A 343 3.19 21.48 4.12
CA SER A 343 1.79 21.78 3.88
C SER A 343 0.87 20.58 4.13
N LEU A 344 1.30 19.38 3.75
CA LEU A 344 0.55 18.14 4.01
C LEU A 344 0.56 17.78 5.50
N ARG A 345 1.73 17.86 6.14
CA ARG A 345 1.90 17.64 7.58
C ARG A 345 0.98 18.54 8.39
N ASP A 346 1.02 19.85 8.13
CA ASP A 346 0.26 20.86 8.86
C ASP A 346 -1.25 20.72 8.62
N ARG A 347 -1.63 20.32 7.40
CA ARG A 347 -3.00 20.01 7.07
C ARG A 347 -3.52 18.81 7.87
N ILE A 348 -2.78 17.72 7.94
CA ILE A 348 -3.16 16.53 8.73
C ILE A 348 -3.28 16.90 10.22
N GLU A 349 -2.32 17.68 10.76
CA GLU A 349 -2.33 18.14 12.14
C GLU A 349 -3.59 18.94 12.48
N LYS A 350 -4.02 19.82 11.56
CA LYS A 350 -5.19 20.67 11.75
C LYS A 350 -6.52 19.93 11.59
N GLU A 351 -6.58 18.96 10.68
CA GLU A 351 -7.84 18.33 10.28
C GLU A 351 -8.16 17.05 11.04
N ILE A 352 -7.16 16.29 11.45
CA ILE A 352 -7.33 14.96 12.04
C ILE A 352 -7.00 14.97 13.53
N GLN A 353 -7.81 14.28 14.34
CA GLN A 353 -7.55 14.07 15.77
C GLN A 353 -6.17 13.44 16.00
N ALA A 354 -5.52 13.79 17.12
CA ALA A 354 -4.20 13.25 17.48
C ALA A 354 -4.21 11.73 17.70
N ASP A 355 -5.27 11.18 18.29
CA ASP A 355 -5.49 9.74 18.45
C ASP A 355 -6.88 9.35 17.89
N PRO A 356 -7.00 9.24 16.56
CA PRO A 356 -8.27 8.90 15.94
C PRO A 356 -8.55 7.39 16.06
N PRO A 357 -9.81 6.95 15.96
CA PRO A 357 -10.15 5.55 15.89
C PRO A 357 -9.64 4.92 14.59
N GLN A 358 -9.40 3.61 14.61
CA GLN A 358 -8.96 2.89 13.42
C GLN A 358 -10.00 2.91 12.27
N LEU A 359 -11.29 2.88 12.61
CA LEU A 359 -12.39 2.86 11.66
C LEU A 359 -13.10 4.22 11.64
N VAL A 360 -13.24 4.83 10.47
CA VAL A 360 -13.98 6.09 10.27
C VAL A 360 -15.40 6.01 10.80
N ALA A 361 -16.07 4.85 10.66
CA ALA A 361 -17.44 4.62 11.12
C ALA A 361 -17.63 4.78 12.65
N LYS A 362 -16.55 4.74 13.44
CA LYS A 362 -16.61 5.00 14.89
C LYS A 362 -16.77 6.49 15.24
N GLY A 363 -16.65 7.39 14.26
CA GLY A 363 -16.67 8.83 14.50
C GLY A 363 -15.38 9.35 15.15
N ASN A 364 -15.37 10.61 15.57
CA ASN A 364 -14.23 11.28 16.24
C ASN A 364 -12.90 11.22 15.48
N VAL A 365 -12.96 11.32 14.15
CA VAL A 365 -11.76 11.34 13.28
C VAL A 365 -11.27 12.77 13.08
N ILE A 366 -12.18 13.71 12.85
CA ILE A 366 -11.87 15.13 12.58
C ILE A 366 -11.53 15.83 13.89
N ALA A 367 -10.51 16.69 13.87
CA ALA A 367 -10.10 17.48 15.02
C ALA A 367 -11.22 18.44 15.51
N LEU A 368 -11.26 18.68 16.81
CA LEU A 368 -12.13 19.71 17.39
C LEU A 368 -11.67 21.09 16.92
N GLY A 369 -12.62 21.97 16.64
CA GLY A 369 -12.37 23.33 16.15
C GLY A 369 -12.06 23.42 14.64
N TYR A 370 -12.02 22.30 13.92
CA TYR A 370 -11.84 22.32 12.47
C TYR A 370 -13.14 22.66 11.71
N ASN A 371 -14.26 22.10 12.14
CA ASN A 371 -15.58 22.34 11.54
C ASN A 371 -16.62 22.62 12.61
N GLN A 372 -17.13 23.84 12.66
CA GLN A 372 -18.08 24.31 13.66
C GLN A 372 -19.37 23.50 13.66
N GLU A 373 -19.96 23.23 12.50
CA GLU A 373 -21.19 22.45 12.38
C GLU A 373 -21.04 21.04 12.97
N LEU A 374 -19.89 20.39 12.73
CA LEU A 374 -19.59 19.08 13.29
C LEU A 374 -19.43 19.15 14.81
N ASP A 375 -18.81 20.19 15.33
CA ASP A 375 -18.61 20.36 16.77
C ASP A 375 -19.96 20.68 17.48
N ASP A 376 -20.85 21.45 16.86
CA ASP A 376 -22.20 21.67 17.34
C ASP A 376 -23.01 20.36 17.39
N LEU A 377 -22.93 19.53 16.33
CA LEU A 377 -23.56 18.20 16.30
C LEU A 377 -23.00 17.26 17.37
N ARG A 378 -21.71 17.32 17.64
CA ARG A 378 -21.08 16.55 18.72
C ARG A 378 -21.55 17.02 20.09
N SER A 379 -21.65 18.32 20.30
CA SER A 379 -22.16 18.91 21.53
C SER A 379 -23.61 18.48 21.80
N ILE A 380 -24.46 18.48 20.78
CA ILE A 380 -25.83 17.97 20.86
C ILE A 380 -25.85 16.47 21.21
N ARG A 381 -24.99 15.66 20.59
CA ARG A 381 -24.91 14.21 20.86
C ARG A 381 -24.46 13.94 22.29
N ASP A 382 -23.40 14.61 22.74
CA ASP A 382 -22.75 14.33 24.02
C ASP A 382 -23.50 14.93 25.19
N ASN A 383 -24.14 16.08 24.97
CA ASN A 383 -24.98 16.78 25.95
C ASN A 383 -26.49 16.64 25.68
N GLY A 384 -26.91 15.62 24.95
CA GLY A 384 -28.30 15.45 24.49
C GLY A 384 -29.35 15.54 25.62
N LYS A 385 -29.02 15.07 26.82
CA LYS A 385 -29.91 15.20 27.97
C LYS A 385 -30.07 16.66 28.43
N GLN A 386 -28.97 17.40 28.46
CA GLN A 386 -28.93 18.81 28.82
C GLN A 386 -29.72 19.63 27.79
N TYR A 387 -29.48 19.36 26.51
CA TYR A 387 -30.18 20.02 25.41
C TYR A 387 -31.70 19.78 25.43
N LEU A 388 -32.12 18.56 25.79
CA LEU A 388 -33.55 18.24 25.96
C LEU A 388 -34.16 18.97 27.16
N LEU A 389 -33.41 19.17 28.26
CA LEU A 389 -33.85 19.97 29.39
C LEU A 389 -34.00 21.46 29.01
N GLU A 390 -33.05 22.02 28.29
CA GLU A 390 -33.10 23.39 27.79
C GLU A 390 -34.31 23.63 26.86
N ILE A 391 -34.58 22.66 25.96
CA ILE A 391 -35.80 22.71 25.13
C ILE A 391 -37.05 22.66 26.01
N GLN A 392 -37.09 21.77 27.00
CA GLN A 392 -38.22 21.65 27.90
C GLN A 392 -38.46 22.96 28.68
N GLU A 393 -37.42 23.55 29.24
CA GLU A 393 -37.50 24.83 29.96
C GLU A 393 -38.02 25.96 29.06
N LYS A 394 -37.46 26.08 27.84
CA LYS A 394 -37.87 27.07 26.86
C LYS A 394 -39.35 26.92 26.47
N GLU A 395 -39.82 25.70 26.24
CA GLU A 395 -41.21 25.43 25.91
C GLU A 395 -42.15 25.68 27.11
N VAL A 396 -41.70 25.42 28.34
CA VAL A 396 -42.42 25.74 29.57
C VAL A 396 -42.56 27.26 29.72
N GLU A 397 -41.50 28.04 29.45
CA GLU A 397 -41.58 29.52 29.48
C GLU A 397 -42.53 30.08 28.42
N GLN A 398 -42.49 29.54 27.20
CA GLN A 398 -43.32 30.01 26.09
C GLN A 398 -44.80 29.65 26.24
N THR A 399 -45.08 28.46 26.78
CA THR A 399 -46.46 27.94 26.89
C THR A 399 -47.09 28.15 28.24
N GLY A 400 -46.29 28.47 29.29
CA GLY A 400 -46.75 28.55 30.68
C GLY A 400 -47.15 27.19 31.31
N ILE A 401 -46.89 26.08 30.62
CA ILE A 401 -47.26 24.74 31.06
C ILE A 401 -46.12 24.11 31.86
N THR A 402 -46.12 24.28 33.17
CA THR A 402 -45.08 23.79 34.09
C THR A 402 -44.99 22.27 34.18
N SER A 403 -45.99 21.52 33.71
CA SER A 403 -46.04 20.05 33.73
C SER A 403 -45.62 19.40 32.42
N LEU A 404 -45.09 20.16 31.49
CA LEU A 404 -44.59 19.68 30.20
C LEU A 404 -43.38 18.75 30.40
N LYS A 405 -43.40 17.59 29.74
CA LYS A 405 -42.32 16.60 29.78
C LYS A 405 -41.92 16.22 28.39
N ILE A 406 -40.61 15.90 28.21
CA ILE A 406 -40.12 15.29 27.00
C ILE A 406 -40.01 13.78 27.24
N GLY A 407 -40.70 12.99 26.41
CA GLY A 407 -40.63 11.52 26.38
C GLY A 407 -39.98 11.02 25.07
N PHE A 408 -39.59 9.77 25.08
CA PHE A 408 -39.04 9.10 23.90
C PHE A 408 -39.72 7.75 23.71
N ASN A 409 -40.10 7.43 22.47
CA ASN A 409 -40.46 6.07 22.11
C ASN A 409 -39.85 5.70 20.72
N ASN A 410 -39.72 4.39 20.48
CA ASN A 410 -39.09 3.89 19.26
C ASN A 410 -39.91 4.09 17.98
N VAL A 411 -41.18 4.49 18.07
CA VAL A 411 -42.07 4.70 16.91
C VAL A 411 -42.05 6.16 16.45
N PHE A 412 -42.16 7.10 17.40
CA PHE A 412 -42.29 8.52 17.13
C PHE A 412 -41.02 9.33 17.44
N GLY A 413 -40.02 8.72 18.10
CA GLY A 413 -38.83 9.43 18.57
C GLY A 413 -39.15 10.24 19.85
N TYR A 414 -38.53 11.42 19.96
CA TYR A 414 -38.83 12.38 21.06
C TYR A 414 -40.16 13.06 20.84
N TYR A 415 -40.96 13.22 21.93
CA TYR A 415 -42.24 13.90 21.91
C TYR A 415 -42.45 14.74 23.18
N LEU A 416 -43.25 15.81 23.08
CA LEU A 416 -43.67 16.62 24.19
C LEU A 416 -44.98 16.06 24.74
N GLU A 417 -45.00 15.79 26.04
CA GLU A 417 -46.17 15.30 26.75
C GLU A 417 -46.81 16.42 27.57
N VAL A 418 -48.07 16.68 27.29
CA VAL A 418 -48.89 17.68 27.98
C VAL A 418 -50.04 16.98 28.67
N ARG A 419 -50.28 17.29 29.96
CA ARG A 419 -51.42 16.72 30.70
C ARG A 419 -52.75 17.26 30.16
N ASN A 420 -53.79 16.41 30.21
CA ASN A 420 -55.12 16.76 29.70
C ASN A 420 -55.77 17.97 30.38
N THR A 421 -55.27 18.41 31.53
CA THR A 421 -55.72 19.63 32.24
C THR A 421 -55.36 20.92 31.51
N PHE A 422 -54.50 20.88 30.48
CA PHE A 422 -54.07 22.03 29.69
C PHE A 422 -54.50 21.93 28.20
N LYS A 423 -55.50 21.08 27.94
CA LYS A 423 -56.14 20.97 26.61
C LYS A 423 -57.16 22.05 26.39
#